data_5c937abc0b58f29cf3df4d6b5cacd355
#
_entry.id   5c937abc0b58f29cf3df4d6b5cacd355
#
_cell.length_a   1.000
_cell.length_b   1.000
_cell.length_c   1.000
_cell.angle_alpha   90.00
_cell.angle_beta   90.00
_cell.angle_gamma   90.00
#
_symmetry.space_group_name_H-M   'P 1'
#
loop_
_entity.id
_entity.type
_entity.pdbx_description
1 polymer ?
#
loop_
_entity_poly.entity_id
_entity_poly.type
_entity_poly.pdbx_seq_one_letter_code
_entity_poly.pdbx_strand_id
1 'polypeptide(L)'
;MCIRDRCRMEQGVGKCDVKLPFSSCEKFNGLIDGTVTPIPSKGFQHIKFLLKTFTPLTDLLAKYMRPSPEDLQDRTFFEQSTTLMLYTIAVAISQIANNDKIGQFSASHIVDGEIGLGIKDGPAATIRAKNGRLVTIKKRCENPRADMEFASIDLARDLFDGKINAVACIGMGAITMKGMISMIDNMNRLLDRVALYLA
;
A
#
# COMPACT_ATOMS: atom_id res chain seq x y z
N MET A 1 2.60 5.22 -19.76
CA MET A 1 1.54 5.99 -20.47
C MET A 1 0.39 6.16 -19.49
N CYS A 2 0.19 7.37 -18.97
CA CYS A 2 -1.04 7.66 -18.22
C CYS A 2 -2.20 7.67 -19.21
N ILE A 3 -3.00 6.64 -19.21
CA ILE A 3 -4.34 6.66 -19.77
C ILE A 3 -5.19 7.42 -18.76
N ARG A 4 -6.05 8.31 -19.20
CA ARG A 4 -6.81 9.32 -18.43
C ARG A 4 -7.31 8.93 -17.04
N ASP A 5 -7.34 7.65 -16.69
CA ASP A 5 -7.95 7.17 -15.44
C ASP A 5 -7.11 6.15 -14.66
N ARG A 6 -5.92 5.70 -15.13
CA ARG A 6 -5.14 4.65 -14.44
C ARG A 6 -3.64 4.76 -14.71
N CYS A 7 -2.85 4.81 -13.64
CA CYS A 7 -1.43 4.50 -13.73
C CYS A 7 -1.27 2.97 -13.81
N ARG A 8 -0.50 2.49 -14.79
CA ARG A 8 -0.10 1.09 -14.91
C ARG A 8 1.36 0.95 -14.59
N MET A 9 1.68 -0.04 -13.79
CA MET A 9 3.04 -0.49 -13.57
C MET A 9 3.22 -1.85 -14.24
N GLU A 10 4.20 -1.95 -15.14
CA GLU A 10 4.50 -3.17 -15.89
C GLU A 10 5.98 -3.51 -15.71
N GLN A 11 6.28 -4.80 -15.68
CA GLN A 11 7.66 -5.27 -15.59
C GLN A 11 8.34 -5.14 -16.96
N GLY A 12 9.58 -4.65 -16.98
CA GLY A 12 10.37 -4.48 -18.20
C GLY A 12 10.43 -3.03 -18.70
N VAL A 13 11.24 -2.80 -19.74
CA VAL A 13 11.45 -1.47 -20.34
C VAL A 13 10.78 -1.45 -21.70
N GLY A 14 9.53 -0.98 -21.73
CA GLY A 14 8.80 -0.72 -22.96
C GLY A 14 9.19 0.59 -23.65
N LYS A 15 8.41 1.01 -24.67
CA LYS A 15 8.52 2.36 -25.23
C LYS A 15 8.19 3.37 -24.13
N CYS A 16 9.15 4.22 -23.76
CA CYS A 16 9.00 5.26 -22.76
C CYS A 16 9.56 6.59 -23.27
N ASP A 17 8.97 7.69 -22.83
CA ASP A 17 9.44 9.05 -23.15
C ASP A 17 10.61 9.45 -22.25
N VAL A 18 10.61 9.01 -21.00
CA VAL A 18 11.67 9.24 -20.01
C VAL A 18 12.16 7.91 -19.45
N LYS A 19 13.48 7.74 -19.33
CA LYS A 19 14.10 6.59 -18.69
C LYS A 19 15.05 7.08 -17.58
N LEU A 20 14.76 6.64 -16.35
CA LEU A 20 15.56 6.89 -15.15
C LEU A 20 16.28 5.60 -14.75
N PRO A 21 17.55 5.40 -15.09
CA PRO A 21 18.30 4.23 -14.69
C PRO A 21 18.82 4.38 -13.26
N PHE A 22 18.82 3.28 -12.52
CA PHE A 22 19.48 3.16 -11.22
C PHE A 22 20.52 2.05 -11.29
N SER A 23 21.73 2.31 -10.79
CA SER A 23 22.82 1.33 -10.82
C SER A 23 22.75 0.33 -9.66
N SER A 24 21.93 0.59 -8.66
CA SER A 24 21.69 -0.30 -7.52
C SER A 24 20.33 -0.03 -6.86
N CYS A 25 19.83 -0.99 -6.07
CA CYS A 25 18.63 -0.81 -5.26
C CYS A 25 18.80 0.31 -4.21
N GLU A 26 20.01 0.47 -3.64
CA GLU A 26 20.32 1.53 -2.70
C GLU A 26 20.08 2.93 -3.28
N LYS A 27 20.52 3.14 -4.54
CA LYS A 27 20.26 4.41 -5.23
C LYS A 27 18.79 4.65 -5.55
N PHE A 28 18.05 3.58 -5.82
CA PHE A 28 16.60 3.68 -5.97
C PHE A 28 15.93 4.04 -4.64
N ASN A 29 16.33 3.39 -3.53
CA ASN A 29 15.86 3.74 -2.20
C ASN A 29 16.20 5.19 -1.86
N GLY A 30 17.43 5.63 -2.14
CA GLY A 30 17.84 7.01 -1.95
C GLY A 30 17.02 8.04 -2.74
N LEU A 31 16.44 7.68 -3.89
CA LEU A 31 15.45 8.53 -4.56
C LEU A 31 14.17 8.65 -3.71
N ILE A 32 13.68 7.54 -3.17
CA ILE A 32 12.47 7.52 -2.32
C ILE A 32 12.69 8.35 -1.04
N ASP A 33 13.90 8.27 -0.49
CA ASP A 33 14.31 9.03 0.73
C ASP A 33 14.72 10.48 0.43
N GLY A 34 14.68 10.92 -0.83
CA GLY A 34 15.05 12.27 -1.25
C GLY A 34 16.57 12.57 -1.20
N THR A 35 17.41 11.56 -0.98
CA THR A 35 18.90 11.72 -0.88
C THR A 35 19.59 11.57 -2.22
N VAL A 36 18.96 11.00 -3.24
CA VAL A 36 19.51 10.77 -4.58
C VAL A 36 18.60 11.37 -5.64
N THR A 37 19.18 12.18 -6.53
CA THR A 37 18.49 12.70 -7.72
C THR A 37 18.92 11.89 -8.95
N PRO A 38 18.01 11.14 -9.59
CA PRO A 38 18.34 10.35 -10.76
C PRO A 38 18.53 11.24 -11.99
N ILE A 39 19.52 10.89 -12.82
CA ILE A 39 19.75 11.56 -14.09
C ILE A 39 19.08 10.73 -15.19
N PRO A 40 18.19 11.31 -16.01
CA PRO A 40 17.55 10.58 -17.09
C PRO A 40 18.58 10.17 -18.16
N SER A 41 18.58 8.90 -18.57
CA SER A 41 19.39 8.41 -19.69
C SER A 41 18.69 8.60 -21.05
N LYS A 42 17.39 8.88 -21.03
CA LYS A 42 16.57 9.23 -22.19
C LYS A 42 15.51 10.24 -21.77
N GLY A 43 15.17 11.16 -22.66
CA GLY A 43 14.09 12.13 -22.45
C GLY A 43 14.53 13.43 -21.78
N PHE A 44 15.76 13.88 -22.01
CA PHE A 44 16.25 15.17 -21.49
C PHE A 44 15.38 16.36 -21.91
N GLN A 45 14.69 16.27 -23.05
CA GLN A 45 13.71 17.29 -23.46
C GLN A 45 12.55 17.44 -22.47
N HIS A 46 12.28 16.42 -21.64
CA HIS A 46 11.24 16.41 -20.63
C HIS A 46 11.73 16.82 -19.23
N ILE A 47 12.95 17.37 -19.12
CA ILE A 47 13.53 17.79 -17.83
C ILE A 47 12.64 18.80 -17.10
N LYS A 48 11.97 19.69 -17.83
CA LYS A 48 11.02 20.65 -17.25
C LYS A 48 9.82 19.94 -16.60
N PHE A 49 9.32 18.89 -17.23
CA PHE A 49 8.26 18.06 -16.66
C PHE A 49 8.74 17.36 -15.38
N LEU A 50 9.94 16.77 -15.41
CA LEU A 50 10.50 16.10 -14.23
C LEU A 50 10.63 17.06 -13.06
N LEU A 51 11.21 18.24 -13.27
CA LEU A 51 11.46 19.20 -12.19
C LEU A 51 10.18 19.95 -11.73
N LYS A 52 9.28 20.31 -12.66
CA LYS A 52 8.14 21.17 -12.33
C LYS A 52 6.84 20.42 -12.01
N THR A 53 6.75 19.17 -12.44
CA THR A 53 5.49 18.40 -12.27
C THR A 53 5.74 17.11 -11.49
N PHE A 54 6.73 16.33 -11.91
CA PHE A 54 6.99 15.02 -11.29
C PHE A 54 7.57 15.14 -9.88
N THR A 55 8.60 15.97 -9.69
CA THR A 55 9.20 16.17 -8.34
C THR A 55 8.18 16.71 -7.33
N PRO A 56 7.43 17.81 -7.60
CA PRO A 56 6.41 18.26 -6.66
C PRO A 56 5.30 17.21 -6.39
N LEU A 57 4.98 16.37 -7.37
CA LEU A 57 4.04 15.26 -7.15
C LEU A 57 4.60 14.20 -6.20
N THR A 58 5.89 13.84 -6.36
CA THR A 58 6.54 12.88 -5.46
C THR A 58 6.70 13.44 -4.05
N ASP A 59 7.02 14.73 -3.92
CA ASP A 59 7.10 15.42 -2.61
C ASP A 59 5.72 15.44 -1.92
N LEU A 60 4.66 15.72 -2.69
CA LEU A 60 3.31 15.66 -2.17
C LEU A 60 2.92 14.25 -1.71
N LEU A 61 3.24 13.22 -2.49
CA LEU A 61 3.00 11.82 -2.11
C LEU A 61 3.80 11.45 -0.86
N ALA A 62 5.08 11.85 -0.78
CA ALA A 62 5.90 11.62 0.41
C ALA A 62 5.28 12.26 1.65
N LYS A 63 4.78 13.49 1.54
CA LYS A 63 4.07 14.18 2.63
C LYS A 63 2.84 13.40 3.11
N TYR A 64 2.03 12.83 2.21
CA TYR A 64 0.86 12.03 2.58
C TYR A 64 1.23 10.66 3.17
N MET A 65 2.33 10.07 2.72
CA MET A 65 2.75 8.73 3.18
C MET A 65 3.57 8.78 4.47
N ARG A 66 4.33 9.85 4.69
CA ARG A 66 5.18 10.08 5.86
C ARG A 66 4.91 11.49 6.43
N PRO A 67 3.69 11.77 6.92
CA PRO A 67 3.34 13.10 7.41
C PRO A 67 4.08 13.45 8.70
N SER A 68 4.33 14.74 8.88
CA SER A 68 4.81 15.26 10.15
C SER A 68 3.68 15.26 11.21
N PRO A 69 4.01 15.31 12.51
CA PRO A 69 3.00 15.45 13.57
C PRO A 69 2.13 16.71 13.41
N GLU A 70 2.70 17.80 12.88
CA GLU A 70 1.98 19.04 12.60
C GLU A 70 0.95 18.87 11.49
N ASP A 71 1.30 18.17 10.40
CA ASP A 71 0.39 17.89 9.30
C ASP A 71 -0.84 17.07 9.76
N LEU A 72 -0.64 16.18 10.72
CA LEU A 72 -1.70 15.33 11.26
C LEU A 72 -2.69 16.07 12.18
N GLN A 73 -2.43 17.33 12.54
CA GLN A 73 -3.39 18.15 13.28
C GLN A 73 -4.56 18.62 12.42
N ASP A 74 -4.36 18.72 11.09
CA ASP A 74 -5.47 18.96 10.16
C ASP A 74 -6.25 17.66 9.97
N ARG A 75 -7.49 17.64 10.43
CA ARG A 75 -8.37 16.47 10.36
C ARG A 75 -8.60 15.99 8.93
N THR A 76 -8.74 16.89 7.99
CA THR A 76 -8.95 16.56 6.57
C THR A 76 -7.71 15.87 6.00
N PHE A 77 -6.55 16.43 6.28
CA PHE A 77 -5.28 15.82 5.87
C PHE A 77 -5.05 14.45 6.53
N PHE A 78 -5.33 14.34 7.83
CA PHE A 78 -5.26 13.10 8.59
C PHE A 78 -6.08 11.99 7.95
N GLU A 79 -7.35 12.25 7.63
CA GLU A 79 -8.25 11.28 7.01
C GLU A 79 -7.80 10.86 5.61
N GLN A 80 -7.36 11.81 4.80
CA GLN A 80 -6.83 11.54 3.47
C GLN A 80 -5.54 10.71 3.52
N SER A 81 -4.59 11.09 4.38
CA SER A 81 -3.33 10.37 4.58
C SER A 81 -3.57 8.94 5.06
N THR A 82 -4.43 8.75 6.07
CA THR A 82 -4.76 7.43 6.60
C THR A 82 -5.48 6.56 5.56
N THR A 83 -6.37 7.17 4.79
CA THR A 83 -7.05 6.48 3.67
C THR A 83 -6.06 6.03 2.60
N LEU A 84 -5.14 6.89 2.21
CA LEU A 84 -4.09 6.56 1.23
C LEU A 84 -3.21 5.42 1.75
N MET A 85 -2.83 5.47 3.03
CA MET A 85 -2.03 4.43 3.68
C MET A 85 -2.76 3.08 3.70
N LEU A 86 -4.06 3.04 4.02
CA LEU A 86 -4.87 1.82 3.96
C LEU A 86 -4.83 1.19 2.56
N TYR A 87 -5.04 1.98 1.50
CA TYR A 87 -4.98 1.46 0.14
C TYR A 87 -3.58 1.02 -0.27
N THR A 88 -2.55 1.73 0.17
CA THR A 88 -1.14 1.35 -0.08
C THR A 88 -0.82 0.00 0.58
N ILE A 89 -1.21 -0.20 1.84
CA ILE A 89 -1.06 -1.47 2.56
C ILE A 89 -1.81 -2.59 1.83
N ALA A 90 -3.06 -2.35 1.44
CA ALA A 90 -3.86 -3.35 0.71
C ALA A 90 -3.21 -3.77 -0.62
N VAL A 91 -2.64 -2.82 -1.37
CA VAL A 91 -1.91 -3.11 -2.61
C VAL A 91 -0.61 -3.83 -2.30
N ALA A 92 0.13 -3.42 -1.26
CA ALA A 92 1.39 -4.05 -0.85
C ALA A 92 1.17 -5.53 -0.48
N ILE A 93 0.08 -5.87 0.22
CA ILE A 93 -0.30 -7.27 0.50
C ILE A 93 -0.35 -8.07 -0.80
N SER A 94 -1.05 -7.58 -1.83
CA SER A 94 -1.16 -8.28 -3.11
C SER A 94 0.17 -8.37 -3.85
N GLN A 95 1.01 -7.33 -3.80
CA GLN A 95 2.33 -7.34 -4.42
C GLN A 95 3.28 -8.33 -3.74
N ILE A 96 3.32 -8.35 -2.41
CA ILE A 96 4.13 -9.28 -1.62
C ILE A 96 3.64 -10.72 -1.84
N ALA A 97 2.33 -10.96 -1.79
CA ALA A 97 1.73 -12.25 -2.06
C ALA A 97 2.10 -12.81 -3.44
N ASN A 98 2.26 -11.95 -4.43
CA ASN A 98 2.53 -12.38 -5.81
C ASN A 98 4.03 -12.44 -6.17
N ASN A 99 4.91 -11.70 -5.47
CA ASN A 99 6.30 -11.49 -5.91
C ASN A 99 7.36 -11.84 -4.85
N ASP A 100 7.03 -11.82 -3.54
CA ASP A 100 7.95 -12.23 -2.48
C ASP A 100 7.84 -13.73 -2.22
N LYS A 101 8.96 -14.46 -2.11
CA LYS A 101 8.97 -15.93 -1.94
C LYS A 101 8.23 -16.39 -0.68
N ILE A 102 8.37 -15.67 0.44
CA ILE A 102 7.67 -15.99 1.69
C ILE A 102 6.20 -15.58 1.57
N GLY A 103 5.93 -14.44 0.91
CA GLY A 103 4.58 -13.98 0.60
C GLY A 103 3.80 -14.98 -0.26
N GLN A 104 4.44 -15.55 -1.29
CA GLN A 104 3.85 -16.58 -2.16
C GLN A 104 3.49 -17.86 -1.36
N PHE A 105 4.34 -18.25 -0.40
CA PHE A 105 4.02 -19.37 0.49
C PHE A 105 2.74 -19.10 1.30
N SER A 106 2.62 -17.94 1.94
CA SER A 106 1.41 -17.56 2.67
C SER A 106 0.19 -17.45 1.74
N ALA A 107 0.35 -16.87 0.56
CA ALA A 107 -0.71 -16.74 -0.43
C ALA A 107 -1.23 -18.09 -0.94
N SER A 108 -0.36 -19.10 -1.08
CA SER A 108 -0.76 -20.45 -1.51
C SER A 108 -1.68 -21.17 -0.52
N HIS A 109 -1.69 -20.73 0.75
CA HIS A 109 -2.57 -21.25 1.80
C HIS A 109 -3.88 -20.44 1.97
N ILE A 110 -4.03 -19.35 1.22
CA ILE A 110 -5.28 -18.60 1.14
C ILE A 110 -6.18 -19.25 0.10
N VAL A 111 -7.35 -19.73 0.54
CA VAL A 111 -8.34 -20.32 -0.38
C VAL A 111 -8.94 -19.25 -1.28
N ASP A 112 -9.42 -19.64 -2.45
CA ASP A 112 -10.08 -18.73 -3.39
C ASP A 112 -11.28 -18.04 -2.74
N GLY A 113 -11.34 -16.73 -2.90
CA GLY A 113 -12.40 -15.88 -2.32
C GLY A 113 -11.97 -14.44 -2.12
N GLU A 114 -12.78 -13.69 -1.40
CA GLU A 114 -12.56 -12.28 -1.12
C GLU A 114 -12.33 -12.06 0.37
N ILE A 115 -11.34 -11.21 0.68
CA ILE A 115 -11.01 -10.76 2.02
C ILE A 115 -11.30 -9.25 2.05
N GLY A 116 -12.15 -8.82 2.98
CA GLY A 116 -12.38 -7.42 3.27
C GLY A 116 -11.28 -6.87 4.18
N LEU A 117 -10.83 -5.65 3.91
CA LEU A 117 -9.95 -4.87 4.77
C LEU A 117 -10.47 -3.43 4.78
N GLY A 118 -10.92 -2.94 5.92
CA GLY A 118 -11.54 -1.63 5.94
C GLY A 118 -11.67 -0.99 7.30
N ILE A 119 -12.12 0.26 7.27
CA ILE A 119 -12.48 1.05 8.44
C ILE A 119 -14.00 1.08 8.51
N LYS A 120 -14.56 0.92 9.69
CA LYS A 120 -16.00 1.00 9.92
C LYS A 120 -16.52 2.34 9.43
N ASP A 121 -17.59 2.30 8.64
CA ASP A 121 -18.23 3.48 8.02
C ASP A 121 -17.26 4.37 7.20
N GLY A 122 -16.12 3.81 6.76
CA GLY A 122 -15.05 4.52 6.10
C GLY A 122 -14.48 3.78 4.89
N PRO A 123 -13.24 4.13 4.50
CA PRO A 123 -12.56 3.52 3.35
C PRO A 123 -12.33 2.02 3.56
N ALA A 124 -12.44 1.26 2.47
CA ALA A 124 -12.19 -0.17 2.46
C ALA A 124 -11.62 -0.64 1.13
N ALA A 125 -10.90 -1.75 1.18
CA ALA A 125 -10.39 -2.48 0.03
C ALA A 125 -10.84 -3.94 0.11
N THR A 126 -10.90 -4.59 -1.04
CA THR A 126 -11.11 -6.04 -1.16
C THR A 126 -9.84 -6.67 -1.72
N ILE A 127 -9.36 -7.70 -1.07
CA ILE A 127 -8.26 -8.53 -1.55
C ILE A 127 -8.86 -9.84 -2.07
N ARG A 128 -8.88 -10.00 -3.38
CA ARG A 128 -9.38 -11.20 -4.05
C ARG A 128 -8.26 -12.20 -4.23
N ALA A 129 -8.40 -13.38 -3.66
CA ALA A 129 -7.53 -14.52 -3.85
C ALA A 129 -8.11 -15.45 -4.92
N LYS A 130 -7.27 -15.85 -5.88
CA LYS A 130 -7.61 -16.85 -6.90
C LYS A 130 -6.38 -17.61 -7.33
N ASN A 131 -6.40 -18.94 -7.16
CA ASN A 131 -5.29 -19.81 -7.52
C ASN A 131 -3.94 -19.37 -6.94
N GLY A 132 -3.91 -18.98 -5.66
CA GLY A 132 -2.71 -18.52 -4.96
C GLY A 132 -2.21 -17.13 -5.39
N ARG A 133 -2.94 -16.39 -6.21
CA ARG A 133 -2.65 -15.00 -6.59
C ARG A 133 -3.65 -14.06 -5.96
N LEU A 134 -3.15 -12.93 -5.49
CA LEU A 134 -3.96 -11.90 -4.84
C LEU A 134 -4.05 -10.65 -5.70
N VAL A 135 -5.23 -10.04 -5.75
CA VAL A 135 -5.49 -8.77 -6.45
C VAL A 135 -6.26 -7.85 -5.52
N THR A 136 -5.79 -6.62 -5.36
CA THR A 136 -6.47 -5.60 -4.57
C THR A 136 -7.46 -4.81 -5.43
N ILE A 137 -8.66 -4.64 -4.90
CA ILE A 137 -9.75 -3.86 -5.48
C ILE A 137 -10.11 -2.75 -4.50
N LYS A 138 -10.09 -1.49 -4.95
CA LYS A 138 -10.45 -0.32 -4.15
C LYS A 138 -11.97 -0.18 -4.02
N LYS A 139 -12.58 -1.15 -3.36
CA LYS A 139 -14.03 -1.20 -3.09
C LYS A 139 -14.27 -2.12 -1.90
N ARG A 140 -15.28 -1.81 -1.09
CA ARG A 140 -15.76 -2.71 -0.02
C ARG A 140 -16.41 -3.95 -0.63
N CYS A 141 -16.06 -5.13 -0.13
CA CYS A 141 -16.72 -6.39 -0.49
C CYS A 141 -18.07 -6.49 0.21
N GLU A 142 -19.09 -6.96 -0.51
CA GLU A 142 -20.43 -7.16 0.07
C GLU A 142 -20.52 -8.45 0.88
N ASN A 143 -19.87 -9.53 0.43
CA ASN A 143 -19.89 -10.85 1.05
C ASN A 143 -18.48 -11.45 1.12
N PRO A 144 -17.58 -10.91 1.95
CA PRO A 144 -16.23 -11.45 2.08
C PRO A 144 -16.26 -12.81 2.80
N ARG A 145 -15.35 -13.73 2.39
CA ARG A 145 -15.12 -14.98 3.13
C ARG A 145 -14.37 -14.77 4.44
N ALA A 146 -13.58 -13.72 4.49
CA ALA A 146 -12.93 -13.22 5.70
C ALA A 146 -12.95 -11.69 5.66
N ASP A 147 -13.08 -11.05 6.81
CA ASP A 147 -13.16 -9.60 6.93
C ASP A 147 -12.34 -9.13 8.12
N MET A 148 -11.60 -8.05 7.93
CA MET A 148 -10.87 -7.34 8.96
C MET A 148 -11.30 -5.88 8.95
N GLU A 149 -11.94 -5.44 10.02
CA GLU A 149 -12.48 -4.08 10.13
C GLU A 149 -11.92 -3.36 11.36
N PHE A 150 -11.37 -2.17 11.14
CA PHE A 150 -10.93 -1.24 12.18
C PHE A 150 -12.11 -0.41 12.67
N ALA A 151 -12.25 -0.24 13.98
CA ALA A 151 -13.39 0.48 14.57
C ALA A 151 -13.43 1.97 14.21
N SER A 152 -12.28 2.60 13.95
CA SER A 152 -12.19 4.00 13.54
C SER A 152 -10.95 4.30 12.71
N ILE A 153 -10.95 5.45 12.04
CA ILE A 153 -9.80 5.92 11.26
C ILE A 153 -8.62 6.30 12.16
N ASP A 154 -8.89 6.76 13.36
CA ASP A 154 -7.87 7.11 14.36
C ASP A 154 -7.13 5.85 14.83
N LEU A 155 -7.89 4.79 15.14
CA LEU A 155 -7.33 3.49 15.49
C LEU A 155 -6.46 2.91 14.35
N ALA A 156 -6.97 2.99 13.11
CA ALA A 156 -6.23 2.50 11.95
C ALA A 156 -4.91 3.27 11.79
N ARG A 157 -4.92 4.59 11.97
CA ARG A 157 -3.71 5.42 11.93
C ARG A 157 -2.70 5.03 12.98
N ASP A 158 -3.12 4.93 14.24
CA ASP A 158 -2.22 4.57 15.34
C ASP A 158 -1.61 3.17 15.18
N LEU A 159 -2.37 2.24 14.58
CA LEU A 159 -1.84 0.92 14.23
C LEU A 159 -0.81 1.00 13.11
N PHE A 160 -1.08 1.77 12.05
CA PHE A 160 -0.15 1.93 10.92
C PHE A 160 1.14 2.65 11.33
N ASP A 161 1.05 3.58 12.27
CA ASP A 161 2.21 4.26 12.85
C ASP A 161 2.96 3.40 13.90
N GLY A 162 2.46 2.18 14.20
CA GLY A 162 3.07 1.29 15.19
C GLY A 162 2.94 1.76 16.64
N LYS A 163 2.05 2.71 16.92
CA LYS A 163 1.83 3.27 18.28
C LYS A 163 1.06 2.31 19.18
N ILE A 164 0.27 1.41 18.60
CA ILE A 164 -0.58 0.46 19.32
C ILE A 164 -0.32 -0.97 18.85
N ASN A 165 -0.61 -1.92 19.72
CA ASN A 165 -0.43 -3.34 19.43
C ASN A 165 -1.70 -3.94 18.83
N ALA A 166 -1.57 -4.56 17.64
CA ALA A 166 -2.70 -5.16 16.93
C ALA A 166 -3.41 -6.25 17.75
N VAL A 167 -2.67 -7.11 18.47
CA VAL A 167 -3.24 -8.21 19.26
C VAL A 167 -4.08 -7.66 20.41
N ALA A 168 -3.61 -6.60 21.07
CA ALA A 168 -4.38 -5.91 22.12
C ALA A 168 -5.66 -5.31 21.55
N CYS A 169 -5.61 -4.69 20.38
CA CYS A 169 -6.77 -4.10 19.70
C CYS A 169 -7.80 -5.17 19.30
N ILE A 170 -7.37 -6.35 18.87
CA ILE A 170 -8.25 -7.49 18.59
C ILE A 170 -8.93 -7.96 19.90
N GLY A 171 -8.15 -8.12 20.98
CA GLY A 171 -8.68 -8.55 22.27
C GLY A 171 -9.72 -7.58 22.87
N MET A 172 -9.60 -6.29 22.59
CA MET A 172 -10.55 -5.26 23.01
C MET A 172 -11.72 -5.06 22.03
N GLY A 173 -11.75 -5.77 20.91
CA GLY A 173 -12.77 -5.61 19.87
C GLY A 173 -12.63 -4.34 19.02
N ALA A 174 -11.52 -3.64 19.14
CA ALA A 174 -11.21 -2.46 18.34
C ALA A 174 -10.81 -2.81 16.89
N ILE A 175 -10.32 -4.04 16.69
CA ILE A 175 -10.19 -4.67 15.36
C ILE A 175 -11.09 -5.89 15.37
N THR A 176 -12.07 -5.89 14.47
CA THR A 176 -12.99 -7.01 14.31
C THR A 176 -12.51 -7.91 13.17
N MET A 177 -12.41 -9.20 13.44
CA MET A 177 -12.08 -10.22 12.44
C MET A 177 -13.27 -11.20 12.34
N LYS A 178 -13.74 -11.44 11.12
CA LYS A 178 -14.87 -12.34 10.85
C LYS A 178 -14.57 -13.28 9.71
N GLY A 179 -15.22 -14.45 9.69
CA GLY A 179 -15.16 -15.41 8.59
C GLY A 179 -14.05 -16.45 8.76
N MET A 180 -13.38 -16.81 7.67
CA MET A 180 -12.45 -17.93 7.64
C MET A 180 -11.10 -17.58 8.30
N ILE A 181 -10.83 -18.18 9.46
CA ILE A 181 -9.64 -17.91 10.28
C ILE A 181 -8.33 -18.17 9.50
N SER A 182 -8.27 -19.24 8.69
CA SER A 182 -7.07 -19.54 7.91
C SER A 182 -6.73 -18.45 6.88
N MET A 183 -7.73 -17.78 6.32
CA MET A 183 -7.49 -16.63 5.41
C MET A 183 -6.94 -15.44 6.20
N ILE A 184 -7.50 -15.16 7.37
CA ILE A 184 -7.07 -14.07 8.25
C ILE A 184 -5.63 -14.30 8.73
N ASP A 185 -5.28 -15.52 9.18
CA ASP A 185 -3.94 -15.85 9.64
C ASP A 185 -2.89 -15.66 8.55
N ASN A 186 -3.14 -16.17 7.34
CA ASN A 186 -2.23 -15.99 6.23
C ASN A 186 -2.17 -14.53 5.74
N MET A 187 -3.26 -13.77 5.85
CA MET A 187 -3.25 -12.33 5.58
C MET A 187 -2.43 -11.57 6.62
N ASN A 188 -2.51 -11.92 7.90
CA ASN A 188 -1.67 -11.31 8.94
C ASN A 188 -0.17 -11.56 8.68
N ARG A 189 0.21 -12.76 8.23
CA ARG A 189 1.60 -13.06 7.82
C ARG A 189 2.06 -12.17 6.65
N LEU A 190 1.16 -11.88 5.72
CA LEU A 190 1.44 -10.94 4.63
C LEU A 190 1.56 -9.50 5.15
N LEU A 191 0.72 -9.08 6.10
CA LEU A 191 0.82 -7.77 6.76
C LEU A 191 2.15 -7.59 7.50
N ASP A 192 2.60 -8.62 8.23
CA ASP A 192 3.93 -8.60 8.89
C ASP A 192 5.05 -8.39 7.86
N ARG A 193 4.93 -9.01 6.69
CA ARG A 193 5.88 -8.79 5.58
C ARG A 193 5.78 -7.38 5.00
N VAL A 194 4.57 -6.82 4.88
CA VAL A 194 4.38 -5.42 4.44
C VAL A 194 5.11 -4.46 5.37
N ALA A 195 5.00 -4.66 6.69
CA ALA A 195 5.67 -3.82 7.68
C ALA A 195 7.19 -3.77 7.47
N LEU A 196 7.83 -4.90 7.10
CA LEU A 196 9.27 -4.96 6.82
C LEU A 196 9.69 -4.17 5.57
N TYR A 197 8.79 -3.97 4.60
CA TYR A 197 9.07 -3.22 3.37
C TYR A 197 8.71 -1.74 3.48
N LEU A 198 7.84 -1.36 4.43
CA LEU A 198 7.40 0.02 4.62
C LEU A 198 8.10 0.71 5.82
N ALA A 199 8.89 -0.04 6.60
CA ALA A 199 9.65 0.46 7.74
C ALA A 199 10.79 1.41 7.32
#